data_9e5e3bf908723f1cbf05217efbd08896
#
_entry.id   9e5e3bf908723f1cbf05217efbd08896
#
_cell.length_a   1.000
_cell.length_b   1.000
_cell.length_c   1.000
_cell.angle_alpha   90.00
_cell.angle_beta   90.00
_cell.angle_gamma   90.00
#
_symmetry.space_group_name_H-M   'P 1'
#
loop_
_entity.id
_entity.type
_entity.pdbx_description
1 polymer ?
#
loop_
_entity_poly.entity_id
_entity_poly.type
_entity_poly.pdbx_seq_one_letter_code
_entity_poly.pdbx_strand_id
1 'polypeptide(L)'
;MGMITNRKQITPHFHSTEFRCQHCNNIKIDEELVNKLEHIFSKLNASKCIISSGYRCATFDRQIGGFLGRHYEGLASDCCYYDKQGNPIPSKIVICVAYDLGELNGMAKIDNNYVHLDNRKGSTYRGDETRGNSSYWSDPYSYFGVSRSDVAKYTGESVSTAKYQSHGQGQRWYPNVNKGSNDYAGVFGVPMDGLYVDNLKYRVRTNGKWLPEVIGRNDYAGILGQPITDIAIQGATYRVHTTDGKWHSWVNGYNINDYNNGYAGVGKVIDAIQIK
;
A
#
# COMPACT_ATOMS: atom_id res chain seq x y z
N MET A 1 1.03 -23.64 11.09
CA MET A 1 1.92 -23.74 9.92
C MET A 1 3.34 -23.98 10.41
N GLY A 2 4.14 -24.73 9.71
CA GLY A 2 5.41 -25.24 10.18
C GLY A 2 6.53 -25.07 9.15
N MET A 3 7.72 -25.51 9.57
CA MET A 3 8.90 -25.54 8.72
C MET A 3 8.86 -26.76 7.80
N ILE A 4 8.98 -26.56 6.50
CA ILE A 4 9.03 -27.59 5.48
C ILE A 4 10.48 -27.97 5.22
N THR A 5 10.80 -29.28 5.33
CA THR A 5 12.15 -29.81 5.14
C THR A 5 12.21 -30.93 4.10
N ASN A 6 11.08 -31.27 3.50
CA ASN A 6 10.96 -32.32 2.50
C ASN A 6 10.45 -31.80 1.16
N ARG A 7 10.55 -32.64 0.13
CA ARG A 7 10.02 -32.33 -1.20
C ARG A 7 8.52 -32.44 -1.21
N LYS A 8 7.81 -31.31 -1.48
CA LYS A 8 6.34 -31.29 -1.67
C LYS A 8 5.91 -30.05 -2.43
N GLN A 9 4.75 -30.12 -3.09
CA GLN A 9 4.03 -28.92 -3.52
C GLN A 9 3.52 -28.20 -2.28
N ILE A 10 3.75 -26.88 -2.17
CA ILE A 10 3.34 -26.09 -1.00
C ILE A 10 2.06 -25.32 -1.35
N THR A 11 2.10 -24.61 -2.46
CA THR A 11 0.98 -23.83 -3.01
C THR A 11 0.84 -24.13 -4.51
N PRO A 12 -0.19 -23.67 -5.22
CA PRO A 12 -0.35 -23.94 -6.65
C PRO A 12 0.88 -23.58 -7.51
N HIS A 13 1.64 -22.54 -7.13
CA HIS A 13 2.75 -22.05 -7.93
C HIS A 13 4.13 -22.25 -7.29
N PHE A 14 4.21 -22.77 -6.06
CA PHE A 14 5.49 -22.95 -5.36
C PHE A 14 5.70 -24.39 -4.87
N HIS A 15 6.82 -24.98 -5.29
CA HIS A 15 7.30 -26.27 -4.80
C HIS A 15 8.49 -26.08 -3.87
N SER A 16 8.60 -26.87 -2.81
CA SER A 16 9.64 -26.73 -1.77
C SER A 16 11.07 -26.79 -2.31
N THR A 17 11.32 -27.48 -3.42
CA THR A 17 12.64 -27.59 -4.03
C THR A 17 13.16 -26.28 -4.61
N GLU A 18 12.31 -25.31 -4.88
CA GLU A 18 12.72 -23.99 -5.35
C GLU A 18 13.46 -23.22 -4.26
N PHE A 19 13.18 -23.52 -3.00
CA PHE A 19 13.78 -22.89 -1.82
C PHE A 19 14.99 -23.65 -1.25
N ARG A 20 15.48 -24.68 -1.94
CA ARG A 20 16.63 -25.46 -1.47
C ARG A 20 17.91 -24.64 -1.43
N CYS A 21 18.78 -24.95 -0.49
CA CYS A 21 20.13 -24.39 -0.44
C CYS A 21 20.94 -24.79 -1.67
N GLN A 22 21.54 -23.82 -2.35
CA GLN A 22 22.37 -24.07 -3.54
C GLN A 22 23.68 -24.83 -3.23
N HIS A 23 24.13 -24.79 -1.97
CA HIS A 23 25.35 -25.48 -1.54
C HIS A 23 25.10 -26.93 -1.10
N CYS A 24 24.13 -27.16 -0.20
CA CYS A 24 23.93 -28.49 0.40
C CYS A 24 22.66 -29.21 -0.09
N ASN A 25 21.86 -28.58 -0.96
CA ASN A 25 20.57 -29.06 -1.47
C ASN A 25 19.49 -29.33 -0.40
N ASN A 26 19.74 -29.00 0.86
CA ASN A 26 18.73 -29.14 1.91
C ASN A 26 17.60 -28.12 1.71
N ILE A 27 16.41 -28.54 2.08
CA ILE A 27 15.19 -27.73 2.08
C ILE A 27 14.90 -27.35 3.53
N LYS A 28 14.64 -26.05 3.75
CA LYS A 28 14.13 -25.51 5.00
C LYS A 28 13.41 -24.20 4.69
N ILE A 29 12.10 -24.21 4.71
CA ILE A 29 11.31 -23.04 4.38
C ILE A 29 10.04 -22.96 5.23
N ASP A 30 9.70 -21.78 5.68
CA ASP A 30 8.47 -21.52 6.41
C ASP A 30 7.27 -21.56 5.47
N GLU A 31 6.31 -22.44 5.77
CA GLU A 31 5.08 -22.61 4.99
C GLU A 31 4.27 -21.33 4.94
N GLU A 32 4.27 -20.55 6.01
CA GLU A 32 3.56 -19.26 6.06
C GLU A 32 4.17 -18.23 5.10
N LEU A 33 5.52 -18.19 5.01
CA LEU A 33 6.18 -17.33 4.01
C LEU A 33 5.73 -17.70 2.60
N VAL A 34 5.71 -19.00 2.25
CA VAL A 34 5.35 -19.42 0.88
C VAL A 34 3.90 -19.08 0.54
N ASN A 35 2.97 -19.18 1.50
CA ASN A 35 1.59 -18.74 1.31
C ASN A 35 1.51 -17.22 1.03
N LYS A 36 2.30 -16.41 1.72
CA LYS A 36 2.37 -14.97 1.47
C LYS A 36 2.97 -14.64 0.09
N LEU A 37 3.97 -15.39 -0.35
CA LEU A 37 4.51 -15.29 -1.72
C LEU A 37 3.44 -15.66 -2.77
N GLU A 38 2.59 -16.66 -2.49
CA GLU A 38 1.44 -17.02 -3.34
C GLU A 38 0.38 -15.91 -3.41
N HIS A 39 0.11 -15.22 -2.30
CA HIS A 39 -0.79 -14.06 -2.28
C HIS A 39 -0.25 -12.93 -3.16
N ILE A 40 1.05 -12.64 -3.09
CA ILE A 40 1.70 -11.66 -3.97
C ILE A 40 1.63 -12.11 -5.43
N PHE A 41 1.89 -13.41 -5.71
CA PHE A 41 1.79 -13.99 -7.04
C PHE A 41 0.40 -13.79 -7.65
N SER A 42 -0.63 -14.12 -6.88
CA SER A 42 -2.02 -13.98 -7.29
C SER A 42 -2.42 -12.52 -7.49
N LYS A 43 -2.01 -11.64 -6.58
CA LYS A 43 -2.31 -10.20 -6.64
C LYS A 43 -1.66 -9.53 -7.85
N LEU A 44 -0.43 -9.91 -8.18
CA LEU A 44 0.28 -9.44 -9.38
C LEU A 44 -0.24 -10.05 -10.68
N ASN A 45 -1.19 -10.97 -10.62
CA ASN A 45 -1.61 -11.77 -11.79
C ASN A 45 -0.38 -12.33 -12.53
N ALA A 46 0.63 -12.76 -11.78
CA ALA A 46 1.91 -13.20 -12.32
C ALA A 46 1.77 -14.49 -13.14
N SER A 47 2.69 -14.72 -14.07
CA SER A 47 2.78 -15.97 -14.83
C SER A 47 3.80 -16.95 -14.27
N LYS A 48 4.82 -16.42 -13.58
CA LYS A 48 5.93 -17.17 -13.01
C LYS A 48 6.57 -16.38 -11.88
N CYS A 49 7.15 -17.09 -10.90
CA CYS A 49 8.10 -16.54 -9.94
C CYS A 49 9.38 -17.36 -9.97
N ILE A 50 10.53 -16.72 -9.96
CA ILE A 50 11.85 -17.37 -9.84
C ILE A 50 12.39 -17.09 -8.46
N ILE A 51 12.68 -18.14 -7.69
CA ILE A 51 13.37 -18.07 -6.40
C ILE A 51 14.87 -18.15 -6.68
N SER A 52 15.57 -17.02 -6.56
CA SER A 52 17.03 -16.97 -6.71
C SER A 52 17.76 -17.42 -5.45
N SER A 53 17.15 -17.23 -4.27
CA SER A 53 17.69 -17.69 -3.00
C SER A 53 16.55 -17.97 -2.00
N GLY A 54 16.48 -19.20 -1.52
CA GLY A 54 15.62 -19.60 -0.40
C GLY A 54 16.46 -19.86 0.85
N TYR A 55 16.48 -21.11 1.32
CA TYR A 55 17.32 -21.53 2.44
C TYR A 55 18.81 -21.44 2.11
N ARG A 56 19.59 -20.95 3.06
CA ARG A 56 21.05 -20.95 3.04
C ARG A 56 21.59 -21.70 4.24
N CYS A 57 22.36 -22.79 4.04
CA CYS A 57 23.03 -23.44 5.16
C CYS A 57 24.12 -22.52 5.74
N ALA A 58 24.56 -22.78 6.97
CA ALA A 58 25.51 -21.91 7.67
C ALA A 58 26.82 -21.69 6.88
N THR A 59 27.31 -22.72 6.19
CA THR A 59 28.52 -22.62 5.36
C THR A 59 28.30 -21.66 4.20
N PHE A 60 27.22 -21.85 3.44
CA PHE A 60 26.94 -21.02 2.27
C PHE A 60 26.61 -19.57 2.67
N ASP A 61 25.81 -19.37 3.71
CA ASP A 61 25.47 -18.04 4.18
C ASP A 61 26.71 -17.21 4.55
N ARG A 62 27.67 -17.83 5.28
CA ARG A 62 28.93 -17.18 5.62
C ARG A 62 29.82 -16.90 4.41
N GLN A 63 29.86 -17.83 3.42
CA GLN A 63 30.66 -17.65 2.20
C GLN A 63 30.22 -16.41 1.38
N ILE A 64 28.95 -16.07 1.41
CA ILE A 64 28.40 -14.90 0.70
C ILE A 64 28.26 -13.67 1.60
N GLY A 65 28.89 -13.66 2.79
CA GLY A 65 28.89 -12.53 3.72
C GLY A 65 27.63 -12.41 4.57
N GLY A 66 26.81 -13.45 4.67
CA GLY A 66 25.62 -13.48 5.52
C GLY A 66 25.95 -13.68 7.00
N PHE A 67 24.97 -13.39 7.86
CA PHE A 67 25.11 -13.40 9.33
C PHE A 67 24.21 -14.47 10.00
N LEU A 68 23.91 -15.57 9.31
CA LEU A 68 22.97 -16.60 9.76
C LEU A 68 21.57 -16.00 10.04
N GLY A 69 21.15 -15.12 9.12
CA GLY A 69 19.88 -14.38 9.23
C GLY A 69 18.69 -15.16 8.69
N ARG A 70 17.75 -14.45 8.10
CA ARG A 70 16.43 -14.99 7.72
C ARG A 70 16.47 -16.15 6.71
N HIS A 71 17.43 -16.13 5.78
CA HIS A 71 17.66 -17.24 4.85
C HIS A 71 18.13 -18.50 5.57
N TYR A 72 19.04 -18.39 6.55
CA TYR A 72 19.48 -19.53 7.37
C TYR A 72 18.35 -20.08 8.25
N GLU A 73 17.47 -19.21 8.73
CA GLU A 73 16.30 -19.60 9.49
C GLU A 73 15.21 -20.26 8.62
N GLY A 74 15.27 -20.13 7.30
CA GLY A 74 14.23 -20.55 6.37
C GLY A 74 13.03 -19.63 6.34
N LEU A 75 13.21 -18.37 6.74
CA LEU A 75 12.16 -17.34 6.84
C LEU A 75 12.24 -16.30 5.73
N ALA A 76 13.11 -16.46 4.73
CA ALA A 76 13.31 -15.50 3.68
C ALA A 76 13.40 -16.12 2.28
N SER A 77 13.07 -15.32 1.28
CA SER A 77 13.23 -15.63 -0.13
C SER A 77 13.65 -14.38 -0.90
N ASP A 78 14.65 -14.54 -1.77
CA ASP A 78 14.97 -13.58 -2.81
C ASP A 78 14.31 -14.07 -4.11
N CYS A 79 13.45 -13.26 -4.73
CA CYS A 79 12.63 -13.71 -5.84
C CYS A 79 12.34 -12.61 -6.88
N CYS A 80 11.98 -13.05 -8.08
CA CYS A 80 11.56 -12.21 -9.19
C CYS A 80 10.25 -12.75 -9.76
N TYR A 81 9.24 -11.90 -9.88
CA TYR A 81 7.95 -12.21 -10.48
C TYR A 81 7.91 -11.78 -11.95
N TYR A 82 7.17 -12.50 -12.78
CA TYR A 82 7.03 -12.24 -14.21
C TYR A 82 5.58 -12.02 -14.59
N ASP A 83 5.34 -11.10 -15.50
CA ASP A 83 4.01 -10.83 -16.07
C ASP A 83 3.58 -11.93 -17.05
N LYS A 84 2.36 -11.81 -17.62
CA LYS A 84 1.82 -12.75 -18.62
C LYS A 84 2.56 -12.73 -19.97
N GLN A 85 3.33 -11.69 -20.23
CA GLN A 85 4.18 -11.53 -21.41
C GLN A 85 5.57 -12.13 -21.20
N GLY A 86 5.88 -12.59 -19.97
CA GLY A 86 7.18 -13.16 -19.62
C GLY A 86 8.24 -12.11 -19.27
N ASN A 87 7.86 -10.84 -19.06
CA ASN A 87 8.79 -9.80 -18.62
C ASN A 87 8.88 -9.78 -17.10
N PRO A 88 10.06 -9.48 -16.53
CA PRO A 88 10.17 -9.25 -15.09
C PRO A 88 9.28 -8.09 -14.64
N ILE A 89 8.49 -8.33 -13.60
CA ILE A 89 7.75 -7.26 -12.92
C ILE A 89 8.75 -6.46 -12.08
N PRO A 90 8.83 -5.12 -12.26
CA PRO A 90 9.79 -4.32 -11.53
C PRO A 90 9.69 -4.53 -10.01
N SER A 91 10.84 -4.71 -9.34
CA SER A 91 10.91 -4.99 -7.89
C SER A 91 10.17 -3.97 -7.03
N LYS A 92 10.20 -2.68 -7.43
CA LYS A 92 9.45 -1.61 -6.77
C LYS A 92 7.92 -1.82 -6.81
N ILE A 93 7.39 -2.44 -7.86
CA ILE A 93 5.96 -2.80 -7.97
C ILE A 93 5.65 -3.97 -7.05
N VAL A 94 6.49 -5.02 -7.05
CA VAL A 94 6.35 -6.16 -6.14
C VAL A 94 6.34 -5.72 -4.68
N ILE A 95 7.25 -4.80 -4.31
CA ILE A 95 7.30 -4.22 -2.95
C ILE A 95 6.01 -3.46 -2.61
N CYS A 96 5.49 -2.63 -3.53
CA CYS A 96 4.23 -1.91 -3.29
C CYS A 96 3.06 -2.88 -3.08
N VAL A 97 2.97 -3.96 -3.86
CA VAL A 97 1.94 -5.00 -3.68
C VAL A 97 2.12 -5.74 -2.36
N ALA A 98 3.33 -6.16 -2.01
CA ALA A 98 3.62 -6.83 -0.74
C ALA A 98 3.32 -5.92 0.47
N TYR A 99 3.61 -4.62 0.34
CA TYR A 99 3.29 -3.61 1.35
C TYR A 99 1.78 -3.43 1.54
N ASP A 100 1.01 -3.37 0.44
CA ASP A 100 -0.45 -3.23 0.48
C ASP A 100 -1.14 -4.46 1.08
N LEU A 101 -0.63 -5.66 0.82
CA LEU A 101 -1.12 -6.88 1.46
C LEU A 101 -0.88 -6.87 2.98
N GLY A 102 0.17 -6.20 3.46
CA GLY A 102 0.45 -6.03 4.89
C GLY A 102 0.84 -7.31 5.62
N GLU A 103 1.16 -8.39 4.90
CA GLU A 103 1.38 -9.72 5.47
C GLU A 103 2.83 -9.99 5.85
N LEU A 104 3.78 -9.31 5.19
CA LEU A 104 5.22 -9.50 5.39
C LEU A 104 5.82 -8.38 6.25
N ASN A 105 6.68 -8.77 7.18
CA ASN A 105 7.40 -7.83 8.04
C ASN A 105 8.76 -7.41 7.47
N GLY A 106 9.36 -8.22 6.61
CA GLY A 106 10.61 -7.89 5.92
C GLY A 106 10.43 -7.81 4.43
N MET A 107 10.86 -6.71 3.83
CA MET A 107 10.94 -6.55 2.38
C MET A 107 12.01 -5.53 2.01
N ALA A 108 12.80 -5.86 0.97
CA ALA A 108 13.82 -4.99 0.43
C ALA A 108 13.95 -5.13 -1.08
N LYS A 109 14.32 -4.03 -1.72
CA LYS A 109 14.72 -4.02 -3.11
C LYS A 109 16.17 -4.49 -3.22
N ILE A 110 16.43 -5.61 -3.91
CA ILE A 110 17.78 -6.10 -4.20
C ILE A 110 18.34 -5.39 -5.43
N ASP A 111 17.56 -5.42 -6.52
CA ASP A 111 17.86 -4.74 -7.77
C ASP A 111 16.56 -4.31 -8.48
N ASN A 112 16.60 -4.08 -9.79
CA ASN A 112 15.39 -3.65 -10.52
C ASN A 112 14.33 -4.75 -10.68
N ASN A 113 14.70 -6.03 -10.52
CA ASN A 113 13.83 -7.18 -10.76
C ASN A 113 13.65 -8.04 -9.51
N TYR A 114 14.67 -8.15 -8.66
CA TYR A 114 14.67 -9.02 -7.49
C TYR A 114 14.32 -8.27 -6.21
N VAL A 115 13.57 -8.95 -5.36
CA VAL A 115 13.16 -8.50 -4.03
C VAL A 115 13.54 -9.52 -2.98
N HIS A 116 13.95 -9.05 -1.81
CA HIS A 116 14.05 -9.83 -0.59
C HIS A 116 12.70 -9.73 0.14
N LEU A 117 12.11 -10.87 0.46
CA LEU A 117 10.85 -10.96 1.21
C LEU A 117 11.03 -11.92 2.39
N ASP A 118 10.66 -11.48 3.61
CA ASP A 118 10.82 -12.34 4.77
C ASP A 118 9.65 -12.27 5.77
N ASN A 119 9.44 -13.38 6.48
CA ASN A 119 8.41 -13.56 7.49
C ASN A 119 8.98 -13.41 8.92
N ARG A 120 9.81 -12.37 9.15
CA ARG A 120 10.36 -12.09 10.49
C ARG A 120 9.27 -11.74 11.49
N LYS A 121 9.50 -12.10 12.76
CA LYS A 121 8.60 -11.76 13.87
C LYS A 121 9.20 -10.63 14.72
N GLY A 122 8.35 -9.79 15.28
CA GLY A 122 8.72 -8.79 16.29
C GLY A 122 9.47 -7.56 15.79
N SER A 123 9.78 -7.45 14.49
CA SER A 123 10.43 -6.28 13.91
C SER A 123 10.05 -6.11 12.45
N THR A 124 10.23 -4.92 11.91
CA THR A 124 10.04 -4.65 10.47
C THR A 124 11.38 -4.36 9.80
N TYR A 125 11.49 -4.74 8.52
CA TYR A 125 12.61 -4.38 7.65
C TYR A 125 12.07 -3.84 6.33
N ARG A 126 12.50 -2.64 5.95
CA ARG A 126 12.08 -1.92 4.76
C ARG A 126 13.32 -1.33 4.10
N GLY A 127 14.00 -2.11 3.27
CA GLY A 127 15.32 -1.77 2.74
C GLY A 127 15.35 -1.49 1.23
N ASP A 128 16.39 -0.78 0.81
CA ASP A 128 16.82 -0.66 -0.57
C ASP A 128 18.32 -0.97 -0.64
N GLU A 129 18.65 -2.21 -1.01
CA GLU A 129 20.03 -2.71 -1.07
C GLU A 129 20.83 -2.09 -2.22
N THR A 130 20.15 -1.49 -3.22
CA THR A 130 20.83 -0.76 -4.30
C THR A 130 21.48 0.54 -3.83
N ARG A 131 21.07 1.05 -2.66
CA ARG A 131 21.55 2.30 -2.06
C ARG A 131 22.37 2.10 -0.78
N GLY A 132 22.74 0.85 -0.50
CA GLY A 132 23.46 0.45 0.71
C GLY A 132 22.54 0.13 1.90
N ASN A 133 23.08 -0.57 2.90
CA ASN A 133 22.35 -1.16 4.02
C ASN A 133 21.66 -0.16 4.97
N SER A 134 21.84 1.15 4.77
CA SER A 134 21.26 2.20 5.61
C SER A 134 20.05 2.90 4.97
N SER A 135 19.62 2.49 3.77
CA SER A 135 18.50 3.11 3.06
C SER A 135 17.20 2.41 3.42
N TYR A 136 16.45 3.02 4.36
CA TYR A 136 15.15 2.51 4.81
C TYR A 136 14.01 3.41 4.32
N TRP A 137 12.86 2.80 4.07
CA TRP A 137 11.66 3.51 3.66
C TRP A 137 10.46 3.17 4.58
N SER A 138 9.55 4.12 4.75
CA SER A 138 8.29 3.95 5.49
C SER A 138 7.11 3.71 4.55
N ASP A 139 7.12 4.35 3.38
CA ASP A 139 6.11 4.21 2.32
C ASP A 139 6.82 3.94 0.98
N PRO A 140 6.61 2.76 0.36
CA PRO A 140 7.30 2.40 -0.89
C PRO A 140 6.84 3.23 -2.08
N TYR A 141 5.59 3.67 -2.10
CA TYR A 141 5.05 4.47 -3.20
C TYR A 141 5.80 5.79 -3.34
N SER A 142 5.92 6.51 -2.23
CA SER A 142 6.67 7.77 -2.18
C SER A 142 8.16 7.56 -2.43
N TYR A 143 8.76 6.55 -1.76
CA TYR A 143 10.21 6.32 -1.84
C TYR A 143 10.69 5.92 -3.23
N PHE A 144 9.95 5.02 -3.92
CA PHE A 144 10.32 4.54 -5.25
C PHE A 144 9.69 5.33 -6.39
N GLY A 145 8.88 6.35 -6.11
CA GLY A 145 8.17 7.13 -7.12
C GLY A 145 7.17 6.29 -7.92
N VAL A 146 6.46 5.36 -7.25
CA VAL A 146 5.46 4.47 -7.86
C VAL A 146 4.07 5.04 -7.61
N SER A 147 3.26 5.14 -8.64
CA SER A 147 1.85 5.49 -8.51
C SER A 147 0.96 4.25 -8.37
N ARG A 148 -0.26 4.41 -7.84
CA ARG A 148 -1.26 3.34 -7.83
C ARG A 148 -1.60 2.84 -9.24
N SER A 149 -1.56 3.73 -10.23
CA SER A 149 -1.77 3.36 -11.64
C SER A 149 -0.64 2.49 -12.20
N ASP A 150 0.60 2.63 -11.70
CA ASP A 150 1.69 1.75 -12.10
C ASP A 150 1.51 0.34 -11.54
N VAL A 151 1.05 0.21 -10.31
CA VAL A 151 0.72 -1.09 -9.69
C VAL A 151 -0.46 -1.75 -10.41
N ALA A 152 -1.50 -0.98 -10.73
CA ALA A 152 -2.70 -1.47 -11.40
C ALA A 152 -2.44 -2.13 -12.76
N LYS A 153 -1.38 -1.72 -13.47
CA LYS A 153 -0.95 -2.35 -14.73
C LYS A 153 -0.62 -3.84 -14.57
N TYR A 154 -0.17 -4.24 -13.37
CA TYR A 154 0.23 -5.60 -13.05
C TYR A 154 -0.81 -6.37 -12.24
N THR A 155 -1.63 -5.68 -11.44
CA THR A 155 -2.67 -6.33 -10.62
C THR A 155 -3.99 -6.53 -11.38
N GLY A 156 -4.16 -5.88 -12.53
CA GLY A 156 -5.43 -5.87 -13.25
C GLY A 156 -6.54 -5.10 -12.52
N GLU A 157 -6.19 -4.42 -11.42
CA GLU A 157 -7.14 -3.56 -10.73
C GLU A 157 -7.48 -2.36 -11.60
N SER A 158 -8.75 -2.05 -11.73
CA SER A 158 -9.14 -0.76 -12.28
C SER A 158 -8.67 0.32 -11.30
N VAL A 159 -7.72 1.14 -11.69
CA VAL A 159 -7.48 2.40 -10.98
C VAL A 159 -8.78 3.16 -11.08
N SER A 160 -9.40 3.42 -9.95
CA SER A 160 -10.57 4.29 -9.93
C SER A 160 -10.15 5.61 -10.59
N THR A 161 -10.71 5.88 -11.76
CA THR A 161 -10.58 7.19 -12.42
C THR A 161 -11.41 8.24 -11.68
N ALA A 162 -12.03 7.87 -10.57
CA ALA A 162 -12.80 8.76 -9.73
C ALA A 162 -11.91 9.93 -9.30
N LYS A 163 -12.43 11.10 -9.54
CA LYS A 163 -11.78 12.37 -9.19
C LYS A 163 -12.54 13.01 -8.04
N TYR A 164 -11.85 13.86 -7.33
CA TYR A 164 -12.46 14.72 -6.33
C TYR A 164 -11.86 16.12 -6.43
N GLN A 165 -12.61 17.11 -6.00
CA GLN A 165 -12.17 18.48 -5.94
C GLN A 165 -12.83 19.20 -4.78
N SER A 166 -12.19 20.24 -4.29
CA SER A 166 -12.72 21.11 -3.25
C SER A 166 -12.92 22.52 -3.77
N HIS A 167 -13.84 23.24 -3.12
CA HIS A 167 -14.00 24.69 -3.26
C HIS A 167 -13.38 25.35 -2.02
N GLY A 168 -12.59 26.41 -2.23
CA GLY A 168 -12.05 27.24 -1.15
C GLY A 168 -12.98 28.42 -0.87
N GLN A 169 -13.23 28.69 0.39
CA GLN A 169 -14.08 29.80 0.84
C GLN A 169 -13.61 31.13 0.25
N GLY A 170 -14.51 31.82 -0.45
CA GLY A 170 -14.18 33.08 -1.13
C GLY A 170 -13.26 32.92 -2.35
N GLN A 171 -13.01 31.71 -2.79
CA GLN A 171 -12.13 31.38 -3.91
C GLN A 171 -12.92 30.74 -5.07
N ARG A 172 -12.41 29.64 -5.60
CA ARG A 172 -12.96 28.91 -6.74
C ARG A 172 -12.92 27.42 -6.46
N TRP A 173 -13.52 26.62 -7.33
CA TRP A 173 -13.24 25.19 -7.41
C TRP A 173 -11.79 24.95 -7.85
N TYR A 174 -11.04 24.21 -7.04
CA TYR A 174 -9.69 23.84 -7.36
C TYR A 174 -9.65 22.72 -8.42
N PRO A 175 -8.50 22.45 -9.05
CA PRO A 175 -8.38 21.36 -10.00
C PRO A 175 -8.78 20.01 -9.42
N ASN A 176 -9.25 19.10 -10.29
CA ASN A 176 -9.55 17.74 -9.89
C ASN A 176 -8.28 16.97 -9.50
N VAL A 177 -8.39 16.21 -8.43
CA VAL A 177 -7.37 15.27 -7.95
C VAL A 177 -7.86 13.85 -8.20
N ASN A 178 -6.99 12.94 -8.62
CA ASN A 178 -7.33 11.54 -8.81
C ASN A 178 -7.35 10.80 -7.45
N LYS A 179 -8.42 10.06 -7.20
CA LYS A 179 -8.49 9.13 -6.06
C LYS A 179 -7.30 8.15 -6.12
N GLY A 180 -6.66 7.88 -4.99
CA GLY A 180 -5.50 7.01 -4.92
C GLY A 180 -4.16 7.64 -5.30
N SER A 181 -4.15 8.93 -5.70
CA SER A 181 -2.90 9.69 -5.85
C SER A 181 -2.33 10.11 -4.49
N ASN A 182 -1.05 10.49 -4.47
CA ASN A 182 -0.44 11.11 -3.29
C ASN A 182 -0.79 12.60 -3.14
N ASP A 183 -1.60 13.12 -4.04
CA ASP A 183 -2.05 14.50 -4.06
C ASP A 183 -3.32 14.71 -3.22
N TYR A 184 -3.70 15.96 -2.99
CA TYR A 184 -4.86 16.34 -2.19
C TYR A 184 -5.64 17.49 -2.85
N ALA A 185 -6.94 17.58 -2.56
CA ALA A 185 -7.76 18.71 -2.96
C ALA A 185 -7.85 19.72 -1.83
N GLY A 186 -7.51 20.97 -2.13
CA GLY A 186 -7.53 22.09 -1.18
C GLY A 186 -6.28 22.95 -1.25
N VAL A 187 -6.22 23.98 -0.43
CA VAL A 187 -5.07 24.86 -0.25
C VAL A 187 -4.91 25.12 1.25
N PHE A 188 -3.77 24.78 1.81
CA PHE A 188 -3.51 24.96 3.24
C PHE A 188 -3.75 26.41 3.69
N GLY A 189 -4.49 26.57 4.77
CA GLY A 189 -4.89 27.84 5.32
C GLY A 189 -6.14 28.45 4.69
N VAL A 190 -6.67 27.89 3.59
CA VAL A 190 -7.92 28.33 2.96
C VAL A 190 -9.05 27.37 3.31
N PRO A 191 -10.04 27.77 4.12
CA PRO A 191 -11.16 26.91 4.49
C PRO A 191 -11.87 26.31 3.28
N MET A 192 -12.15 25.00 3.32
CA MET A 192 -13.03 24.34 2.36
C MET A 192 -14.50 24.63 2.70
N ASP A 193 -15.32 24.93 1.69
CA ASP A 193 -16.76 25.11 1.83
C ASP A 193 -17.59 24.31 0.81
N GLY A 194 -16.92 23.57 -0.08
CA GLY A 194 -17.53 22.68 -1.05
C GLY A 194 -16.63 21.49 -1.40
N LEU A 195 -17.25 20.32 -1.65
CA LEU A 195 -16.59 19.07 -2.02
C LEU A 195 -17.38 18.36 -3.11
N TYR A 196 -16.68 17.94 -4.18
CA TYR A 196 -17.13 16.94 -5.17
C TYR A 196 -16.31 15.66 -5.06
N VAL A 197 -16.99 14.48 -5.12
CA VAL A 197 -16.32 13.17 -5.21
C VAL A 197 -17.05 12.32 -6.23
N ASP A 198 -16.34 11.87 -7.27
CA ASP A 198 -16.92 11.02 -8.32
C ASP A 198 -17.36 9.65 -7.77
N ASN A 199 -18.51 9.17 -8.22
CA ASN A 199 -18.99 7.79 -8.06
C ASN A 199 -19.09 7.28 -6.61
N LEU A 200 -19.01 8.16 -5.63
CA LEU A 200 -19.14 7.80 -4.21
C LEU A 200 -20.30 8.53 -3.55
N LYS A 201 -20.77 8.00 -2.44
CA LYS A 201 -21.74 8.65 -1.55
C LYS A 201 -20.95 9.36 -0.45
N TYR A 202 -21.26 10.62 -0.21
CA TYR A 202 -20.55 11.43 0.78
C TYR A 202 -21.46 12.52 1.35
N ARG A 203 -21.03 13.07 2.47
CA ARG A 203 -21.67 14.22 3.14
C ARG A 203 -20.62 14.99 3.94
N VAL A 204 -20.93 16.21 4.26
CA VAL A 204 -20.09 17.09 5.06
C VAL A 204 -20.86 17.70 6.23
N ARG A 205 -20.12 18.15 7.23
CA ARG A 205 -20.65 18.90 8.37
C ARG A 205 -20.18 20.35 8.28
N THR A 206 -21.11 21.28 8.43
CA THR A 206 -20.85 22.72 8.52
C THR A 206 -21.75 23.33 9.59
N ASN A 207 -21.29 24.35 10.29
CA ASN A 207 -22.02 24.98 11.39
C ASN A 207 -22.61 23.97 12.41
N GLY A 208 -21.86 22.90 12.72
CA GLY A 208 -22.27 21.88 13.67
C GLY A 208 -23.37 20.91 13.15
N LYS A 209 -23.80 20.99 11.88
CA LYS A 209 -24.85 20.16 11.30
C LYS A 209 -24.34 19.35 10.13
N TRP A 210 -24.66 18.04 10.08
CA TRP A 210 -24.47 17.22 8.90
C TRP A 210 -25.47 17.61 7.83
N LEU A 211 -24.96 17.87 6.62
CA LEU A 211 -25.78 18.14 5.45
C LEU A 211 -26.31 16.84 4.83
N PRO A 212 -27.34 16.90 3.95
CA PRO A 212 -27.81 15.76 3.19
C PRO A 212 -26.67 15.04 2.44
N GLU A 213 -26.90 13.74 2.15
CA GLU A 213 -26.01 12.93 1.35
C GLU A 213 -26.00 13.39 -0.10
N VAL A 214 -24.81 13.37 -0.71
CA VAL A 214 -24.58 13.59 -2.14
C VAL A 214 -24.02 12.32 -2.76
N ILE A 215 -24.40 12.00 -4.00
CA ILE A 215 -23.90 10.85 -4.77
C ILE A 215 -23.21 11.35 -6.03
N GLY A 216 -21.93 11.02 -6.16
CA GLY A 216 -21.13 11.41 -7.32
C GLY A 216 -21.09 12.92 -7.50
N ARG A 217 -21.26 13.38 -8.74
CA ARG A 217 -21.31 14.79 -9.10
C ARG A 217 -22.70 15.32 -9.41
N ASN A 218 -23.74 14.65 -8.92
CA ASN A 218 -25.11 15.17 -9.07
C ASN A 218 -25.27 16.53 -8.39
N ASP A 219 -24.51 16.72 -7.30
CA ASP A 219 -24.39 18.00 -6.59
C ASP A 219 -23.07 18.00 -5.81
N TYR A 220 -22.73 19.14 -5.20
CA TYR A 220 -21.61 19.20 -4.24
C TYR A 220 -22.10 19.13 -2.81
N ALA A 221 -21.29 18.58 -1.91
CA ALA A 221 -21.53 18.65 -0.49
C ALA A 221 -20.88 19.92 0.09
N GLY A 222 -21.65 20.73 0.79
CA GLY A 222 -21.20 21.97 1.39
C GLY A 222 -22.22 23.09 1.25
N ILE A 223 -21.89 24.24 1.80
CA ILE A 223 -22.60 25.52 1.60
C ILE A 223 -21.53 26.56 1.38
N LEU A 224 -21.47 27.12 0.18
CA LEU A 224 -20.45 28.11 -0.16
C LEU A 224 -20.50 29.30 0.82
N GLY A 225 -19.33 29.67 1.32
CA GLY A 225 -19.18 30.66 2.39
C GLY A 225 -19.23 30.09 3.81
N GLN A 226 -19.52 28.79 4.00
CA GLN A 226 -19.57 28.15 5.31
C GLN A 226 -18.52 27.04 5.41
N PRO A 227 -17.52 27.15 6.29
CA PRO A 227 -16.46 26.18 6.38
C PRO A 227 -16.95 24.77 6.72
N ILE A 228 -16.35 23.77 6.05
CA ILE A 228 -16.54 22.35 6.36
C ILE A 228 -15.65 21.99 7.56
N THR A 229 -16.21 21.22 8.51
CA THR A 229 -15.49 20.78 9.71
C THR A 229 -15.30 19.27 9.78
N ASP A 230 -16.17 18.49 9.12
CA ASP A 230 -16.13 17.03 9.12
C ASP A 230 -16.63 16.50 7.78
N ILE A 231 -16.10 15.36 7.34
CA ILE A 231 -16.41 14.73 6.05
C ILE A 231 -16.58 13.22 6.28
N ALA A 232 -17.66 12.65 5.73
CA ALA A 232 -17.88 11.21 5.67
C ALA A 232 -18.05 10.77 4.21
N ILE A 233 -17.31 9.71 3.79
CA ILE A 233 -17.32 9.17 2.42
C ILE A 233 -17.47 7.65 2.49
N GLN A 234 -18.51 7.12 1.86
CA GLN A 234 -18.75 5.69 1.80
C GLN A 234 -17.84 5.01 0.76
N GLY A 235 -17.21 3.90 1.15
CA GLY A 235 -16.40 3.10 0.21
C GLY A 235 -15.05 3.70 -0.17
N ALA A 236 -14.51 4.59 0.65
CA ALA A 236 -13.17 5.15 0.46
C ALA A 236 -12.39 5.18 1.78
N THR A 237 -11.07 5.19 1.67
CA THR A 237 -10.16 5.58 2.75
C THR A 237 -9.74 7.02 2.52
N TYR A 238 -9.90 7.89 3.49
CA TYR A 238 -9.67 9.32 3.34
C TYR A 238 -9.15 9.95 4.63
N ARG A 239 -8.52 11.11 4.50
CA ARG A 239 -8.08 11.95 5.62
C ARG A 239 -8.25 13.42 5.27
N VAL A 240 -8.27 14.26 6.29
CA VAL A 240 -8.38 15.70 6.14
C VAL A 240 -7.20 16.42 6.78
N HIS A 241 -6.86 17.57 6.23
CA HIS A 241 -6.00 18.56 6.83
C HIS A 241 -6.86 19.70 7.37
N THR A 242 -6.45 20.30 8.47
CA THR A 242 -7.17 21.39 9.12
C THR A 242 -6.32 22.66 9.16
N THR A 243 -6.95 23.80 9.22
CA THR A 243 -6.30 25.14 9.17
C THR A 243 -5.31 25.39 10.32
N ASP A 244 -5.25 24.54 11.33
CA ASP A 244 -4.22 24.54 12.36
C ASP A 244 -2.92 23.80 11.95
N GLY A 245 -2.80 23.42 10.69
CA GLY A 245 -1.58 22.86 10.10
C GLY A 245 -1.40 21.35 10.29
N LYS A 246 -2.48 20.59 10.52
CA LYS A 246 -2.37 19.14 10.82
C LYS A 246 -3.14 18.27 9.85
N TRP A 247 -2.48 17.23 9.33
CA TRP A 247 -3.15 16.05 8.78
C TRP A 247 -3.67 15.17 9.90
N HIS A 248 -4.94 14.78 9.82
CA HIS A 248 -5.55 13.81 10.71
C HIS A 248 -5.35 12.37 10.22
N SER A 249 -5.66 11.39 11.10
CA SER A 249 -5.56 9.98 10.75
C SER A 249 -6.48 9.59 9.60
N TRP A 250 -6.09 8.54 8.88
CA TRP A 250 -6.92 7.94 7.85
C TRP A 250 -8.17 7.30 8.45
N VAL A 251 -9.30 7.48 7.76
CA VAL A 251 -10.63 6.98 8.12
C VAL A 251 -11.17 6.19 6.93
N ASN A 252 -11.92 5.12 7.16
CA ASN A 252 -12.55 4.32 6.11
C ASN A 252 -14.05 4.07 6.33
N GLY A 253 -14.64 4.66 7.36
CA GLY A 253 -16.06 4.53 7.71
C GLY A 253 -16.96 5.58 7.09
N TYR A 254 -18.29 5.37 7.26
CA TYR A 254 -19.35 6.29 6.84
C TYR A 254 -20.42 6.50 7.94
N ASN A 255 -20.10 6.21 9.18
CA ASN A 255 -21.01 6.36 10.29
C ASN A 255 -20.76 7.69 11.03
N ILE A 256 -21.65 8.66 10.83
CA ILE A 256 -21.53 9.99 11.44
C ILE A 256 -21.66 10.02 12.98
N ASN A 257 -22.02 8.89 13.60
CA ASN A 257 -22.05 8.72 15.04
C ASN A 257 -20.79 8.02 15.59
N ASP A 258 -19.90 7.56 14.71
CA ASP A 258 -18.63 6.95 15.08
C ASP A 258 -17.49 7.97 14.93
N TYR A 259 -17.14 8.60 16.04
CA TYR A 259 -16.06 9.59 16.10
C TYR A 259 -14.67 9.03 15.75
N ASN A 260 -14.44 7.74 15.95
CA ASN A 260 -13.09 7.16 15.80
C ASN A 260 -12.76 6.82 14.35
N ASN A 261 -13.73 6.31 13.57
CA ASN A 261 -13.47 5.84 12.22
C ASN A 261 -14.63 6.09 11.24
N GLY A 262 -15.73 6.66 11.67
CA GLY A 262 -16.91 6.86 10.84
C GLY A 262 -16.86 8.10 9.94
N TYR A 263 -15.99 9.07 10.25
CA TYR A 263 -15.78 10.30 9.49
C TYR A 263 -14.43 10.95 9.80
N ALA A 264 -13.91 11.73 8.88
CA ALA A 264 -12.69 12.52 9.08
C ALA A 264 -13.05 13.95 9.47
N GLY A 265 -12.33 14.47 10.44
CA GLY A 265 -12.51 15.80 11.05
C GLY A 265 -12.60 15.68 12.57
N VAL A 266 -12.46 16.80 13.23
CA VAL A 266 -12.53 16.91 14.70
C VAL A 266 -13.30 18.17 15.10
N GLY A 267 -14.25 18.60 14.27
CA GLY A 267 -14.98 19.84 14.43
C GLY A 267 -14.15 21.10 14.14
N LYS A 268 -12.92 20.94 13.58
CA LYS A 268 -12.07 22.04 13.14
C LYS A 268 -12.25 22.31 11.66
N VAL A 269 -11.96 23.54 11.24
CA VAL A 269 -12.06 23.94 9.84
C VAL A 269 -11.06 23.15 8.98
N ILE A 270 -11.60 22.48 7.96
CA ILE A 270 -10.83 21.69 6.98
C ILE A 270 -10.39 22.62 5.85
N ASP A 271 -9.15 22.47 5.39
CA ASP A 271 -8.58 23.20 4.25
C ASP A 271 -8.05 22.26 3.15
N ALA A 272 -7.91 20.96 3.41
CA ALA A 272 -7.60 19.98 2.38
C ALA A 272 -8.12 18.58 2.72
N ILE A 273 -8.35 17.78 1.67
CA ILE A 273 -8.74 16.38 1.75
C ILE A 273 -7.87 15.52 0.83
N GLN A 274 -7.55 14.31 1.28
CA GLN A 274 -6.90 13.27 0.48
C GLN A 274 -7.75 11.99 0.52
N ILE A 275 -8.00 11.37 -0.65
CA ILE A 275 -8.82 10.16 -0.82
C ILE A 275 -7.99 9.08 -1.52
N LYS A 276 -7.97 7.86 -0.91
CA LYS A 276 -7.34 6.66 -1.47
C LYS A 276 -8.35 5.74 -2.13
#